data_d0ec60809ad14917d0b10551ff19d8c3
#
_entry.id   d0ec60809ad14917d0b10551ff19d8c3
#
_cell.length_a   1.000
_cell.length_b   1.000
_cell.length_c   1.000
_cell.angle_alpha   90.00
_cell.angle_beta   90.00
_cell.angle_gamma   90.00
#
_symmetry.space_group_name_H-M   'P 1'
#
loop_
_entity.id
_entity.type
_entity.pdbx_description
1 polymer ?
#
loop_
_entity_poly.entity_id
_entity_poly.type
_entity_poly.pdbx_seq_one_letter_code
_entity_poly.pdbx_strand_id
1 'polypeptide(L)'
;MSALRSTLPVLLVMMAMLAPGVTHAERLKDLASIQGVRQNQLIGYGLVVGLDGSGDQTTQTPFTVQSVASMLQQMGVNLPPGTSLQLKNVAAVMVTSALPAFAQPGQTLDITVSSMGNAKSLRGGTLLMTPLKGADGQIYAMAQGNVLVGGVGASASGSKVQVNHLSVGRISSGATVERAVPSALGQGDVIHLELRDTDFSTASRVVEAINQRFGADTAGAVDGRVIRVRAPAGSDARVAFLGALESLSITPAQTVAKVILNARTGSVVMNQSVTLDTCAVSHGNLSVIIDTEPVISQPAPFSKGQTVVTQRSQIEIRKEPGQVMMLKGGAALADVVKALNAIGATPQDLLAILQAMKAAGALRAELEII
;
A
#
# COMPACT_ATOMS: atom_id res chain seq x y z
N MET A 1 -57.03 10.89 30.51
CA MET A 1 -56.21 9.88 29.79
C MET A 1 -55.80 10.31 28.37
N SER A 2 -55.99 11.57 27.97
CA SER A 2 -55.63 12.08 26.64
C SER A 2 -54.25 12.76 26.52
N ALA A 3 -53.64 13.18 27.61
CA ALA A 3 -52.36 13.89 27.61
C ALA A 3 -51.13 12.96 27.43
N LEU A 4 -51.28 11.66 27.72
CA LEU A 4 -50.16 10.70 27.66
C LEU A 4 -49.89 10.17 26.23
N ARG A 5 -50.81 10.36 25.27
CA ARG A 5 -50.68 9.89 23.87
C ARG A 5 -49.92 10.88 22.96
N SER A 6 -49.81 12.16 23.35
CA SER A 6 -49.13 13.18 22.50
C SER A 6 -47.63 13.35 22.85
N THR A 7 -47.15 12.86 24.01
CA THR A 7 -45.76 13.00 24.43
C THR A 7 -44.86 11.86 23.95
N LEU A 8 -45.42 10.69 23.60
CA LEU A 8 -44.69 9.51 23.18
C LEU A 8 -43.93 9.72 21.84
N PRO A 9 -44.53 10.33 20.77
CA PRO A 9 -43.80 10.55 19.51
C PRO A 9 -42.71 11.62 19.67
N VAL A 10 -42.85 12.60 20.53
CA VAL A 10 -41.81 13.62 20.78
C VAL A 10 -40.62 13.02 21.50
N LEU A 11 -40.84 12.11 22.45
CA LEU A 11 -39.78 11.40 23.16
C LEU A 11 -39.02 10.44 22.23
N LEU A 12 -39.71 9.79 21.32
CA LEU A 12 -39.11 8.87 20.31
C LEU A 12 -38.23 9.62 19.30
N VAL A 13 -38.65 10.82 18.86
CA VAL A 13 -37.84 11.67 17.96
C VAL A 13 -36.64 12.26 18.68
N MET A 14 -36.76 12.61 19.96
CA MET A 14 -35.66 13.12 20.75
C MET A 14 -34.61 12.02 21.07
N MET A 15 -35.06 10.76 21.22
CA MET A 15 -34.17 9.61 21.42
C MET A 15 -33.45 9.19 20.11
N ALA A 16 -34.04 9.43 18.94
CA ALA A 16 -33.42 9.17 17.64
C ALA A 16 -32.33 10.20 17.28
N MET A 17 -32.38 11.41 17.85
CA MET A 17 -31.34 12.43 17.68
C MET A 17 -30.07 12.19 18.53
N LEU A 18 -30.10 11.24 19.47
CA LEU A 18 -28.94 10.84 20.27
C LEU A 18 -28.22 9.60 19.72
N ALA A 19 -28.44 9.22 18.46
CA ALA A 19 -27.62 8.18 17.87
C ALA A 19 -26.15 8.69 17.80
N PRO A 20 -25.21 8.08 18.57
CA PRO A 20 -23.81 8.45 18.48
C PRO A 20 -23.39 8.20 17.05
N GLY A 21 -22.79 9.21 16.41
CA GLY A 21 -22.15 9.02 15.12
C GLY A 21 -21.25 7.80 15.21
N VAL A 22 -21.31 6.90 14.25
CA VAL A 22 -20.48 5.69 14.20
C VAL A 22 -19.03 6.15 14.05
N THR A 23 -18.35 6.36 15.18
CA THR A 23 -16.91 6.58 15.19
C THR A 23 -16.26 5.23 14.96
N HIS A 24 -15.63 5.05 13.80
CA HIS A 24 -14.85 3.85 13.51
C HIS A 24 -13.61 3.85 14.41
N ALA A 25 -13.64 3.03 15.46
CA ALA A 25 -12.47 2.75 16.28
C ALA A 25 -11.64 1.67 15.55
N GLU A 26 -10.37 1.95 15.33
CA GLU A 26 -9.40 1.04 14.72
C GLU A 26 -8.46 0.50 15.80
N ARG A 27 -7.94 -0.71 15.60
CA ARG A 27 -6.95 -1.26 16.53
C ARG A 27 -5.60 -0.63 16.29
N LEU A 28 -4.82 -0.44 17.36
CA LEU A 28 -3.50 0.17 17.25
C LEU A 28 -2.59 -0.55 16.24
N LYS A 29 -2.67 -1.87 16.12
CA LYS A 29 -1.91 -2.65 15.11
C LYS A 29 -2.25 -2.30 13.66
N ASP A 30 -3.46 -1.74 13.42
CA ASP A 30 -3.90 -1.35 12.09
C ASP A 30 -3.42 0.08 11.77
N LEU A 31 -3.12 0.90 12.80
CA LEU A 31 -2.64 2.29 12.70
C LEU A 31 -1.12 2.43 12.80
N ALA A 32 -0.45 1.52 13.50
CA ALA A 32 0.97 1.63 13.80
C ALA A 32 1.72 0.30 13.59
N SER A 33 3.01 0.41 13.39
CA SER A 33 3.98 -0.70 13.42
C SER A 33 5.00 -0.49 14.52
N ILE A 34 5.64 -1.59 14.94
CA ILE A 34 6.72 -1.52 15.93
C ILE A 34 8.03 -1.31 15.19
N GLN A 35 8.79 -0.28 15.57
CA GLN A 35 10.08 0.01 14.97
C GLN A 35 11.05 -1.18 15.11
N GLY A 36 11.73 -1.50 14.02
CA GLY A 36 12.65 -2.63 13.96
C GLY A 36 12.00 -3.98 13.69
N VAL A 37 10.67 -4.06 13.65
CA VAL A 37 9.91 -5.26 13.23
C VAL A 37 9.55 -5.13 11.76
N ARG A 38 10.41 -5.64 10.88
CA ARG A 38 10.20 -5.55 9.42
C ARG A 38 10.70 -6.81 8.73
N GLN A 39 10.21 -7.03 7.52
CA GLN A 39 10.81 -8.00 6.61
C GLN A 39 12.11 -7.43 6.04
N ASN A 40 13.15 -8.26 5.99
CA ASN A 40 14.44 -7.91 5.39
C ASN A 40 14.56 -8.60 4.03
N GLN A 41 14.92 -7.85 3.00
CA GLN A 41 15.10 -8.40 1.67
C GLN A 41 16.46 -9.09 1.58
N LEU A 42 16.47 -10.31 1.06
CA LEU A 42 17.67 -11.10 0.81
C LEU A 42 17.87 -11.24 -0.69
N ILE A 43 19.13 -11.20 -1.11
CA ILE A 43 19.54 -11.36 -2.49
C ILE A 43 20.73 -12.30 -2.58
N GLY A 44 20.78 -13.15 -3.60
CA GLY A 44 21.89 -14.03 -3.87
C GLY A 44 22.12 -14.21 -5.36
N TYR A 45 23.35 -14.48 -5.73
CA TYR A 45 23.74 -14.90 -7.08
C TYR A 45 24.00 -16.39 -7.06
N GLY A 46 23.38 -17.14 -8.00
CA GLY A 46 23.50 -18.58 -8.06
C GLY A 46 23.48 -19.14 -9.47
N LEU A 47 23.57 -20.47 -9.56
CA LEU A 47 23.49 -21.21 -10.79
C LEU A 47 22.32 -22.20 -10.73
N VAL A 48 21.56 -22.26 -11.80
CA VAL A 48 20.55 -23.30 -12.05
C VAL A 48 21.13 -24.26 -13.06
N VAL A 49 21.14 -25.55 -12.76
CA VAL A 49 21.65 -26.62 -13.60
C VAL A 49 20.56 -27.59 -14.00
N GLY A 50 20.84 -28.47 -14.97
CA GLY A 50 19.88 -29.49 -15.43
C GLY A 50 18.84 -28.96 -16.41
N LEU A 51 19.08 -27.80 -17.03
CA LEU A 51 18.21 -27.22 -18.05
C LEU A 51 18.38 -27.97 -19.39
N ASP A 52 17.29 -28.43 -19.98
CA ASP A 52 17.30 -29.17 -21.24
C ASP A 52 17.53 -28.25 -22.46
N GLY A 53 18.76 -27.80 -22.64
CA GLY A 53 19.15 -26.90 -23.72
C GLY A 53 18.54 -25.50 -23.66
N SER A 54 17.78 -25.20 -22.61
CA SER A 54 17.09 -23.93 -22.39
C SER A 54 17.87 -22.92 -21.55
N GLY A 55 19.06 -23.30 -21.06
CA GLY A 55 19.94 -22.46 -20.26
C GLY A 55 20.62 -21.34 -21.04
N ASP A 56 21.61 -20.72 -20.42
CA ASP A 56 22.36 -19.64 -21.02
C ASP A 56 23.20 -20.13 -22.23
N GLN A 57 23.27 -19.30 -23.23
CA GLN A 57 24.25 -19.47 -24.31
C GLN A 57 25.60 -18.93 -23.83
N THR A 58 26.44 -19.80 -23.31
CA THR A 58 27.68 -19.42 -22.60
C THR A 58 28.67 -18.61 -23.45
N THR A 59 28.57 -18.67 -24.77
CA THR A 59 29.32 -17.80 -25.69
C THR A 59 28.93 -16.33 -25.60
N GLN A 60 27.71 -16.03 -25.15
CA GLN A 60 27.16 -14.68 -25.01
C GLN A 60 27.07 -14.23 -23.52
N THR A 61 27.23 -15.16 -22.58
CA THR A 61 27.19 -14.92 -21.16
C THR A 61 28.48 -15.39 -20.46
N PRO A 62 29.60 -14.66 -20.63
CA PRO A 62 30.89 -15.07 -20.08
C PRO A 62 30.91 -15.21 -18.55
N PHE A 63 30.09 -14.45 -17.84
CA PHE A 63 29.95 -14.56 -16.41
C PHE A 63 29.37 -15.91 -15.96
N THR A 64 28.51 -16.56 -16.74
CA THR A 64 28.00 -17.92 -16.46
C THR A 64 29.13 -18.93 -16.54
N VAL A 65 30.01 -18.84 -17.54
CA VAL A 65 31.21 -19.69 -17.67
C VAL A 65 32.15 -19.52 -16.52
N GLN A 66 32.44 -18.27 -16.17
CA GLN A 66 33.31 -17.94 -15.04
C GLN A 66 32.78 -18.50 -13.73
N SER A 67 31.47 -18.39 -13.50
CA SER A 67 30.83 -18.90 -12.27
C SER A 67 30.90 -20.43 -12.18
N VAL A 68 30.65 -21.13 -13.31
CA VAL A 68 30.79 -22.58 -13.37
C VAL A 68 32.25 -22.99 -13.10
N ALA A 69 33.22 -22.33 -13.75
CA ALA A 69 34.63 -22.61 -13.56
C ALA A 69 35.07 -22.40 -12.09
N SER A 70 34.65 -21.30 -11.48
CA SER A 70 34.96 -21.01 -10.06
C SER A 70 34.32 -22.03 -9.13
N MET A 71 33.10 -22.47 -9.39
CA MET A 71 32.42 -23.49 -8.61
C MET A 71 33.16 -24.84 -8.72
N LEU A 72 33.54 -25.28 -9.93
CA LEU A 72 34.28 -26.50 -10.16
C LEU A 72 35.66 -26.47 -9.44
N GLN A 73 36.33 -25.33 -9.50
CA GLN A 73 37.60 -25.13 -8.79
C GLN A 73 37.44 -25.25 -7.27
N GLN A 74 36.37 -24.69 -6.69
CA GLN A 74 36.04 -24.84 -5.27
C GLN A 74 35.73 -26.30 -4.89
N MET A 75 35.22 -27.09 -5.84
CA MET A 75 34.99 -28.52 -5.67
C MET A 75 36.22 -29.40 -5.95
N GLY A 76 37.36 -28.78 -6.22
CA GLY A 76 38.63 -29.50 -6.50
C GLY A 76 38.82 -29.91 -7.96
N VAL A 77 37.94 -29.51 -8.86
CA VAL A 77 38.03 -29.78 -10.32
C VAL A 77 38.70 -28.61 -11.01
N ASN A 78 39.94 -28.77 -11.46
CA ASN A 78 40.70 -27.75 -12.18
C ASN A 78 40.52 -27.92 -13.67
N LEU A 79 39.98 -26.89 -14.33
CA LEU A 79 39.92 -26.86 -15.80
C LEU A 79 41.26 -26.37 -16.37
N PRO A 80 41.77 -26.99 -17.45
CA PRO A 80 42.95 -26.49 -18.14
C PRO A 80 42.75 -25.05 -18.66
N PRO A 81 43.80 -24.21 -18.61
CA PRO A 81 43.71 -22.84 -19.17
C PRO A 81 43.28 -22.88 -20.65
N GLY A 82 42.33 -21.99 -21.00
CA GLY A 82 41.81 -21.87 -22.39
C GLY A 82 40.68 -22.86 -22.74
N THR A 83 40.21 -23.67 -21.79
CA THR A 83 39.04 -24.55 -22.04
C THR A 83 37.81 -23.72 -22.34
N SER A 84 37.26 -23.89 -23.55
CA SER A 84 35.96 -23.26 -23.92
C SER A 84 34.81 -24.13 -23.46
N LEU A 85 34.04 -23.64 -22.50
CA LEU A 85 32.81 -24.30 -22.02
C LEU A 85 31.62 -23.81 -22.82
N GLN A 86 31.09 -24.67 -23.72
CA GLN A 86 29.85 -24.39 -24.48
C GLN A 86 28.67 -25.12 -23.83
N LEU A 87 28.16 -24.55 -22.73
CA LEU A 87 27.05 -25.13 -21.99
C LEU A 87 25.73 -24.51 -22.47
N LYS A 88 24.66 -25.28 -22.42
CA LYS A 88 23.26 -24.84 -22.66
C LYS A 88 22.31 -25.33 -21.58
N ASN A 89 22.83 -26.05 -20.61
CA ASN A 89 22.08 -26.68 -19.52
C ASN A 89 22.28 -25.97 -18.17
N VAL A 90 22.91 -24.80 -18.16
CA VAL A 90 23.18 -23.99 -16.97
C VAL A 90 22.70 -22.57 -17.21
N ALA A 91 22.17 -21.92 -16.20
CA ALA A 91 21.82 -20.50 -16.23
C ALA A 91 22.33 -19.79 -14.96
N ALA A 92 22.88 -18.61 -15.14
CA ALA A 92 23.15 -17.70 -14.03
C ALA A 92 21.86 -17.02 -13.59
N VAL A 93 21.61 -17.03 -12.30
CA VAL A 93 20.35 -16.54 -11.73
C VAL A 93 20.57 -15.61 -10.55
N MET A 94 19.63 -14.68 -10.41
CA MET A 94 19.41 -13.90 -9.21
C MET A 94 18.35 -14.60 -8.36
N VAL A 95 18.65 -14.78 -7.09
CA VAL A 95 17.75 -15.39 -6.11
C VAL A 95 17.34 -14.31 -5.12
N THR A 96 16.05 -14.16 -4.90
CA THR A 96 15.49 -13.19 -3.94
C THR A 96 14.57 -13.87 -2.96
N SER A 97 14.57 -13.38 -1.72
CA SER A 97 13.68 -13.85 -0.66
C SER A 97 13.36 -12.71 0.30
N ALA A 98 12.29 -12.84 1.04
CA ALA A 98 11.95 -11.95 2.15
C ALA A 98 12.16 -12.74 3.46
N LEU A 99 13.08 -12.27 4.30
CA LEU A 99 13.32 -12.80 5.64
C LEU A 99 12.34 -12.15 6.61
N PRO A 100 11.37 -12.87 7.18
CA PRO A 100 10.43 -12.34 8.14
C PRO A 100 11.12 -11.79 9.38
N ALA A 101 10.48 -10.85 10.07
CA ALA A 101 10.89 -10.47 11.40
C ALA A 101 10.91 -11.70 12.34
N PHE A 102 11.88 -11.74 13.22
CA PHE A 102 12.05 -12.84 14.21
C PHE A 102 12.33 -14.23 13.62
N ALA A 103 12.70 -14.32 12.35
CA ALA A 103 13.11 -15.60 11.76
C ALA A 103 14.29 -16.19 12.52
N GLN A 104 14.18 -17.48 12.84
CA GLN A 104 15.21 -18.22 13.57
C GLN A 104 15.97 -19.16 12.64
N PRO A 105 17.24 -19.48 12.95
CA PRO A 105 18.00 -20.49 12.23
C PRO A 105 17.24 -21.81 12.13
N GLY A 106 17.29 -22.44 10.96
CA GLY A 106 16.57 -23.66 10.64
C GLY A 106 15.15 -23.46 10.05
N GLN A 107 14.60 -22.26 10.09
CA GLN A 107 13.33 -21.97 9.41
C GLN A 107 13.53 -21.90 7.90
N THR A 108 12.50 -22.31 7.16
CA THR A 108 12.52 -22.29 5.69
C THR A 108 11.85 -21.04 5.12
N LEU A 109 12.35 -20.60 3.97
CA LEU A 109 11.85 -19.44 3.23
C LEU A 109 11.53 -19.83 1.80
N ASP A 110 10.48 -19.24 1.27
CA ASP A 110 10.21 -19.26 -0.18
C ASP A 110 11.18 -18.34 -0.91
N ILE A 111 11.64 -18.79 -2.06
CA ILE A 111 12.57 -18.01 -2.89
C ILE A 111 12.04 -17.85 -4.31
N THR A 112 12.41 -16.74 -4.91
CA THR A 112 12.19 -16.48 -6.34
C THR A 112 13.52 -16.52 -7.06
N VAL A 113 13.60 -17.25 -8.16
CA VAL A 113 14.78 -17.46 -8.97
C VAL A 113 14.53 -16.84 -10.33
N SER A 114 15.38 -15.88 -10.73
CA SER A 114 15.23 -15.13 -11.99
C SER A 114 16.50 -15.22 -12.82
N SER A 115 16.39 -15.58 -14.10
CA SER A 115 17.53 -15.63 -15.00
C SER A 115 18.15 -14.25 -15.18
N MET A 116 19.47 -14.16 -15.10
CA MET A 116 20.25 -12.96 -15.36
C MET A 116 20.86 -12.95 -16.77
N GLY A 117 20.98 -14.12 -17.39
CA GLY A 117 21.53 -14.27 -18.71
C GLY A 117 20.46 -14.32 -19.81
N ASN A 118 20.69 -15.14 -20.80
CA ASN A 118 19.81 -15.31 -21.93
C ASN A 118 19.11 -16.69 -21.95
N ALA A 119 18.97 -17.32 -20.79
CA ALA A 119 18.24 -18.58 -20.65
C ALA A 119 16.79 -18.41 -21.09
N LYS A 120 16.32 -19.32 -21.93
CA LYS A 120 14.97 -19.33 -22.48
C LYS A 120 13.94 -19.81 -21.47
N SER A 121 14.36 -20.71 -20.58
CA SER A 121 13.49 -21.27 -19.53
C SER A 121 14.33 -21.84 -18.39
N LEU A 122 13.85 -21.69 -17.16
CA LEU A 122 14.41 -22.34 -15.96
C LEU A 122 13.67 -23.62 -15.58
N ARG A 123 12.72 -24.06 -16.40
CA ARG A 123 11.87 -25.22 -16.10
C ARG A 123 12.69 -26.50 -16.00
N GLY A 124 12.42 -27.28 -14.95
CA GLY A 124 13.11 -28.55 -14.67
C GLY A 124 14.53 -28.40 -14.12
N GLY A 125 15.02 -27.18 -13.98
CA GLY A 125 16.34 -26.93 -13.42
C GLY A 125 16.37 -27.01 -11.89
N THR A 126 17.56 -27.24 -11.37
CA THR A 126 17.84 -27.25 -9.93
C THR A 126 18.79 -26.11 -9.59
N LEU A 127 18.40 -25.26 -8.63
CA LEU A 127 19.26 -24.23 -8.07
C LEU A 127 20.32 -24.89 -7.17
N LEU A 128 21.58 -24.61 -7.46
CA LEU A 128 22.69 -25.02 -6.63
C LEU A 128 22.74 -24.17 -5.36
N MET A 129 23.46 -24.67 -4.35
CA MET A 129 23.60 -24.00 -3.04
C MET A 129 24.07 -22.55 -3.23
N THR A 130 23.25 -21.61 -2.83
CA THR A 130 23.39 -20.18 -3.09
C THR A 130 23.24 -19.40 -1.78
N PRO A 131 24.25 -18.63 -1.36
CA PRO A 131 24.13 -17.78 -0.19
C PRO A 131 23.24 -16.57 -0.48
N LEU A 132 22.29 -16.31 0.40
CA LEU A 132 21.43 -15.12 0.36
C LEU A 132 21.94 -14.09 1.36
N LYS A 133 22.24 -12.89 0.88
CA LYS A 133 22.80 -11.78 1.64
C LYS A 133 21.78 -10.71 1.92
N GLY A 134 21.87 -10.10 3.08
CA GLY A 134 21.14 -8.88 3.43
C GLY A 134 21.83 -7.62 2.88
N ALA A 135 21.22 -6.47 3.15
CA ALA A 135 21.74 -5.15 2.75
C ALA A 135 23.13 -4.83 3.36
N ASP A 136 23.45 -5.45 4.48
CA ASP A 136 24.76 -5.34 5.17
C ASP A 136 25.83 -6.26 4.58
N GLY A 137 25.51 -7.03 3.53
CA GLY A 137 26.40 -7.99 2.89
C GLY A 137 26.60 -9.30 3.63
N GLN A 138 25.99 -9.48 4.81
CA GLN A 138 26.08 -10.72 5.58
C GLN A 138 25.14 -11.79 5.01
N ILE A 139 25.55 -13.07 5.17
CA ILE A 139 24.73 -14.21 4.76
C ILE A 139 23.71 -14.51 5.86
N TYR A 140 22.45 -14.55 5.50
CA TYR A 140 21.32 -14.84 6.40
C TYR A 140 20.62 -16.16 6.09
N ALA A 141 20.68 -16.62 4.84
CA ALA A 141 20.07 -17.88 4.44
C ALA A 141 20.86 -18.57 3.34
N MET A 142 20.70 -19.88 3.22
CA MET A 142 21.24 -20.70 2.13
C MET A 142 20.10 -21.26 1.30
N ALA A 143 20.14 -21.01 -0.02
CA ALA A 143 19.09 -21.40 -0.95
C ALA A 143 19.54 -22.58 -1.83
N GLN A 144 18.63 -23.56 -2.03
CA GLN A 144 18.84 -24.70 -2.93
C GLN A 144 17.50 -25.36 -3.26
N GLY A 145 17.38 -25.98 -4.42
CA GLY A 145 16.20 -26.81 -4.72
C GLY A 145 15.74 -26.76 -6.17
N ASN A 146 14.69 -27.50 -6.48
CA ASN A 146 14.15 -27.61 -7.83
C ASN A 146 13.26 -26.41 -8.16
N VAL A 147 13.52 -25.78 -9.31
CA VAL A 147 12.82 -24.57 -9.73
C VAL A 147 11.47 -24.94 -10.35
N LEU A 148 10.40 -24.41 -9.74
CA LEU A 148 9.04 -24.51 -10.26
C LEU A 148 8.74 -23.26 -11.10
N VAL A 149 8.55 -23.45 -12.39
CA VAL A 149 8.20 -22.38 -13.32
C VAL A 149 6.71 -22.45 -13.62
N GLY A 150 5.96 -21.44 -13.22
CA GLY A 150 4.53 -21.30 -13.49
C GLY A 150 4.31 -20.70 -14.89
N GLY A 151 4.22 -21.53 -15.92
CA GLY A 151 3.94 -21.06 -17.28
C GLY A 151 4.03 -22.18 -18.30
N VAL A 152 3.35 -21.99 -19.42
CA VAL A 152 3.41 -22.90 -20.58
C VAL A 152 3.90 -22.08 -21.79
N GLY A 153 4.97 -22.51 -22.39
CA GLY A 153 5.46 -21.99 -23.68
C GLY A 153 5.45 -23.10 -24.68
N ALA A 154 4.80 -22.91 -25.79
CA ALA A 154 4.85 -23.79 -26.96
C ALA A 154 5.24 -23.00 -28.19
N SER A 155 6.17 -23.54 -29.01
CA SER A 155 6.51 -22.98 -30.29
C SER A 155 6.42 -24.09 -31.34
N ALA A 156 5.61 -23.86 -32.38
CA ALA A 156 5.49 -24.75 -33.53
C ALA A 156 5.39 -23.92 -34.81
N SER A 157 6.14 -24.29 -35.85
CA SER A 157 6.03 -23.73 -37.21
C SER A 157 5.97 -22.19 -37.28
N GLY A 158 6.82 -21.49 -36.52
CA GLY A 158 6.89 -20.02 -36.54
C GLY A 158 5.92 -19.28 -35.66
N SER A 159 4.98 -19.97 -35.01
CA SER A 159 4.07 -19.38 -33.98
C SER A 159 4.57 -19.69 -32.58
N LYS A 160 4.68 -18.66 -31.74
CA LYS A 160 5.08 -18.75 -30.34
C LYS A 160 3.92 -18.33 -29.47
N VAL A 161 3.37 -19.26 -28.70
CA VAL A 161 2.42 -18.96 -27.61
C VAL A 161 3.14 -19.10 -26.28
N GLN A 162 3.20 -18.04 -25.54
CA GLN A 162 3.82 -18.00 -24.22
C GLN A 162 2.83 -17.41 -23.22
N VAL A 163 2.45 -18.20 -22.24
CA VAL A 163 1.66 -17.76 -21.08
C VAL A 163 2.59 -17.72 -19.89
N ASN A 164 2.86 -16.53 -19.36
CA ASN A 164 3.83 -16.20 -18.33
C ASN A 164 5.32 -16.33 -18.75
N HIS A 165 6.18 -15.70 -17.98
CA HIS A 165 7.62 -15.70 -18.23
C HIS A 165 8.25 -16.99 -17.73
N LEU A 166 8.95 -17.70 -18.62
CA LEU A 166 9.66 -18.95 -18.31
C LEU A 166 11.04 -18.71 -17.66
N SER A 167 11.52 -17.48 -17.68
CA SER A 167 12.81 -17.05 -17.10
C SER A 167 12.76 -16.78 -15.60
N VAL A 168 11.59 -16.91 -14.96
CA VAL A 168 11.39 -16.76 -13.53
C VAL A 168 10.69 -17.98 -12.98
N GLY A 169 11.20 -18.48 -11.86
CA GLY A 169 10.60 -19.60 -11.13
C GLY A 169 10.59 -19.36 -9.65
N ARG A 170 9.91 -20.24 -8.93
CA ARG A 170 9.80 -20.21 -7.46
C ARG A 170 10.21 -21.56 -6.89
N ILE A 171 10.83 -21.53 -5.71
CA ILE A 171 11.09 -22.73 -4.91
C ILE A 171 10.44 -22.51 -3.56
N SER A 172 9.39 -23.26 -3.26
CA SER A 172 8.75 -23.24 -1.95
C SER A 172 9.67 -23.87 -0.93
N SER A 173 9.83 -23.26 0.23
CA SER A 173 10.78 -23.69 1.28
C SER A 173 12.20 -23.89 0.73
N GLY A 174 12.59 -23.11 -0.27
CA GLY A 174 13.83 -23.29 -1.04
C GLY A 174 15.07 -22.69 -0.39
N ALA A 175 14.94 -21.98 0.73
CA ALA A 175 16.09 -21.52 1.49
C ALA A 175 15.90 -21.82 2.97
N THR A 176 17.02 -22.06 3.67
CA THR A 176 17.06 -22.23 5.13
C THR A 176 17.74 -21.02 5.75
N VAL A 177 17.15 -20.49 6.81
CA VAL A 177 17.73 -19.40 7.59
C VAL A 177 18.94 -19.92 8.37
N GLU A 178 20.09 -19.28 8.19
CA GLU A 178 21.33 -19.62 8.91
C GLU A 178 21.62 -18.66 10.05
N ARG A 179 21.13 -17.43 9.95
CA ARG A 179 21.35 -16.37 10.94
C ARG A 179 20.09 -15.55 11.15
N ALA A 180 19.72 -15.33 12.42
CA ALA A 180 18.67 -14.38 12.78
C ALA A 180 19.15 -12.94 12.62
N VAL A 181 18.24 -12.05 12.23
CA VAL A 181 18.51 -10.60 12.26
C VAL A 181 18.34 -10.11 13.69
N PRO A 182 19.34 -9.45 14.27
CA PRO A 182 19.21 -8.88 15.61
C PRO A 182 18.04 -7.88 15.64
N SER A 183 17.12 -8.07 16.59
CA SER A 183 16.02 -7.14 16.82
C SER A 183 16.29 -6.31 18.06
N ALA A 184 16.11 -5.00 17.97
CA ALA A 184 16.17 -4.10 19.11
C ALA A 184 14.98 -4.27 20.08
N LEU A 185 13.95 -5.01 19.69
CA LEU A 185 12.73 -5.18 20.48
C LEU A 185 12.97 -5.80 21.86
N GLY A 186 14.00 -6.63 22.00
CA GLY A 186 14.38 -7.27 23.28
C GLY A 186 15.32 -6.42 24.15
N GLN A 187 15.78 -5.29 23.68
CA GLN A 187 16.80 -4.47 24.33
C GLN A 187 16.19 -3.18 24.91
N GLY A 188 16.66 -2.80 26.10
CA GLY A 188 16.18 -1.59 26.79
C GLY A 188 14.77 -1.73 27.37
N ASP A 189 14.27 -0.63 27.91
CA ASP A 189 12.95 -0.47 28.55
C ASP A 189 11.95 0.34 27.70
N VAL A 190 12.33 0.65 26.46
CA VAL A 190 11.56 1.50 25.55
C VAL A 190 11.38 0.78 24.21
N ILE A 191 10.19 0.86 23.68
CA ILE A 191 9.84 0.51 22.30
C ILE A 191 9.34 1.76 21.56
N HIS A 192 9.53 1.80 20.27
CA HIS A 192 9.00 2.86 19.43
C HIS A 192 7.92 2.31 18.51
N LEU A 193 6.76 2.98 18.54
CA LEU A 193 5.68 2.73 17.59
C LEU A 193 5.80 3.77 16.47
N GLU A 194 5.67 3.32 15.24
CA GLU A 194 5.63 4.17 14.05
C GLU A 194 4.22 4.15 13.48
N LEU A 195 3.53 5.30 13.50
CA LEU A 195 2.26 5.46 12.81
C LEU A 195 2.46 5.31 11.29
N ARG A 196 1.51 4.69 10.61
CA ARG A 196 1.54 4.53 9.15
C ARG A 196 1.46 5.89 8.46
N ASP A 197 0.57 6.75 8.94
CA ASP A 197 0.40 8.11 8.46
C ASP A 197 0.90 9.11 9.51
N THR A 198 1.53 10.19 9.05
CA THR A 198 2.01 11.25 9.93
C THR A 198 0.84 12.15 10.31
N ASP A 199 0.39 12.06 11.56
CA ASP A 199 -0.69 12.89 12.11
C ASP A 199 -0.50 13.13 13.61
N PHE A 200 -0.27 14.38 13.96
CA PHE A 200 -0.07 14.81 15.35
C PHE A 200 -1.30 14.56 16.23
N SER A 201 -2.50 14.71 15.68
CA SER A 201 -3.75 14.50 16.42
C SER A 201 -3.96 13.02 16.74
N THR A 202 -3.72 12.13 15.77
CA THR A 202 -3.77 10.68 15.99
C THR A 202 -2.66 10.24 16.94
N ALA A 203 -1.42 10.76 16.81
CA ALA A 203 -0.34 10.47 17.74
C ALA A 203 -0.71 10.83 19.19
N SER A 204 -1.31 12.01 19.41
CA SER A 204 -1.78 12.43 20.74
C SER A 204 -2.86 11.49 21.30
N ARG A 205 -3.84 11.10 20.49
CA ARG A 205 -4.90 10.15 20.91
C ARG A 205 -4.35 8.76 21.23
N VAL A 206 -3.37 8.29 20.47
CA VAL A 206 -2.67 7.02 20.77
C VAL A 206 -1.95 7.09 22.10
N VAL A 207 -1.20 8.17 22.37
CA VAL A 207 -0.50 8.38 23.63
C VAL A 207 -1.50 8.41 24.79
N GLU A 208 -2.59 9.14 24.65
CA GLU A 208 -3.64 9.23 25.68
C GLU A 208 -4.26 7.86 25.98
N ALA A 209 -4.63 7.10 24.95
CA ALA A 209 -5.21 5.77 25.10
C ALA A 209 -4.24 4.77 25.78
N ILE A 210 -2.95 4.83 25.43
CA ILE A 210 -1.92 4.00 26.08
C ILE A 210 -1.78 4.39 27.55
N ASN A 211 -1.68 5.68 27.84
CA ASN A 211 -1.51 6.18 29.22
C ASN A 211 -2.74 5.91 30.08
N GLN A 212 -3.94 5.98 29.54
CA GLN A 212 -5.18 5.59 30.25
C GLN A 212 -5.20 4.10 30.58
N ARG A 213 -4.71 3.24 29.70
CA ARG A 213 -4.77 1.78 29.88
C ARG A 213 -3.65 1.21 30.73
N PHE A 214 -2.42 1.73 30.59
CA PHE A 214 -1.21 1.15 31.18
C PHE A 214 -0.57 2.03 32.27
N GLY A 215 -1.10 3.22 32.51
CA GLY A 215 -0.62 4.17 33.50
C GLY A 215 0.03 5.41 32.89
N ALA A 216 -0.02 6.51 33.64
CA ALA A 216 0.57 7.78 33.22
C ALA A 216 2.05 7.62 32.88
N ASP A 217 2.53 8.42 31.93
CA ASP A 217 3.92 8.43 31.43
C ASP A 217 4.43 7.12 30.81
N THR A 218 3.54 6.16 30.53
CA THR A 218 3.90 4.94 29.80
C THR A 218 4.25 5.26 28.34
N ALA A 219 3.50 6.16 27.70
CA ALA A 219 3.73 6.59 26.34
C ALA A 219 3.96 8.10 26.23
N GLY A 220 4.75 8.53 25.25
CA GLY A 220 4.97 9.92 24.86
C GLY A 220 5.26 10.04 23.38
N ALA A 221 4.64 11.02 22.71
CA ALA A 221 4.93 11.30 21.30
C ALA A 221 6.32 11.95 21.18
N VAL A 222 7.12 11.45 20.25
CA VAL A 222 8.39 12.07 19.85
C VAL A 222 8.12 13.08 18.75
N ASP A 223 7.28 12.69 17.79
CA ASP A 223 6.79 13.52 16.70
C ASP A 223 5.41 13.05 16.23
N GLY A 224 4.92 13.54 15.09
CA GLY A 224 3.61 13.15 14.51
C GLY A 224 3.57 11.73 13.97
N ARG A 225 4.66 10.96 14.04
CA ARG A 225 4.75 9.60 13.54
C ARG A 225 5.29 8.61 14.57
N VAL A 226 6.25 9.03 15.39
CA VAL A 226 6.96 8.17 16.33
C VAL A 226 6.45 8.38 17.76
N ILE A 227 6.03 7.31 18.40
CA ILE A 227 5.56 7.27 19.77
C ILE A 227 6.49 6.36 20.56
N ARG A 228 7.09 6.90 21.60
CA ARG A 228 7.90 6.16 22.56
C ARG A 228 7.01 5.54 23.61
N VAL A 229 7.18 4.25 23.89
CA VAL A 229 6.40 3.51 24.88
C VAL A 229 7.35 2.75 25.81
N ARG A 230 7.17 2.90 27.11
CA ARG A 230 7.89 2.09 28.11
C ARG A 230 7.35 0.68 28.12
N ALA A 231 8.22 -0.30 27.96
CA ALA A 231 7.89 -1.71 27.95
C ALA A 231 8.45 -2.44 29.18
N PRO A 232 7.75 -3.46 29.69
CA PRO A 232 8.26 -4.27 30.81
C PRO A 232 9.60 -4.93 30.48
N ALA A 233 10.41 -5.17 31.49
CA ALA A 233 11.57 -6.00 31.39
C ALA A 233 11.16 -7.50 31.31
N GLY A 234 11.90 -8.30 30.52
CA GLY A 234 11.60 -9.72 30.33
C GLY A 234 10.77 -9.99 29.06
N SER A 235 11.11 -11.08 28.36
CA SER A 235 10.53 -11.44 27.06
C SER A 235 9.05 -11.71 27.13
N ASP A 236 8.59 -12.53 28.08
CA ASP A 236 7.20 -12.94 28.21
C ASP A 236 6.28 -11.77 28.57
N ALA A 237 6.68 -10.97 29.58
CA ALA A 237 5.94 -9.78 30.00
C ALA A 237 5.85 -8.76 28.84
N ARG A 238 6.92 -8.62 28.06
CA ARG A 238 6.96 -7.73 26.89
C ARG A 238 6.05 -8.20 25.77
N VAL A 239 6.04 -9.49 25.44
CA VAL A 239 5.16 -10.06 24.41
C VAL A 239 3.69 -9.89 24.84
N ALA A 240 3.36 -10.20 26.10
CA ALA A 240 2.02 -9.98 26.63
C ALA A 240 1.58 -8.49 26.58
N PHE A 241 2.50 -7.59 26.95
CA PHE A 241 2.29 -6.14 26.89
C PHE A 241 2.05 -5.67 25.45
N LEU A 242 2.86 -6.13 24.47
CA LEU A 242 2.71 -5.79 23.07
C LEU A 242 1.37 -6.29 22.52
N GLY A 243 0.96 -7.52 22.83
CA GLY A 243 -0.34 -8.05 22.42
C GLY A 243 -1.52 -7.23 22.97
N ALA A 244 -1.42 -6.79 24.25
CA ALA A 244 -2.40 -5.89 24.83
C ALA A 244 -2.39 -4.50 24.19
N LEU A 245 -1.21 -3.98 23.84
CA LEU A 245 -1.02 -2.71 23.17
C LEU A 245 -1.61 -2.73 21.75
N GLU A 246 -1.32 -3.75 20.96
CA GLU A 246 -1.86 -3.94 19.61
C GLU A 246 -3.40 -4.02 19.57
N SER A 247 -3.99 -4.50 20.65
CA SER A 247 -5.44 -4.69 20.80
C SER A 247 -6.18 -3.42 21.19
N LEU A 248 -5.48 -2.31 21.52
CA LEU A 248 -6.12 -1.05 21.89
C LEU A 248 -6.95 -0.51 20.74
N SER A 249 -8.19 -0.16 21.03
CA SER A 249 -9.10 0.51 20.09
C SER A 249 -8.91 2.02 20.18
N ILE A 250 -8.59 2.64 19.09
CA ILE A 250 -8.28 4.07 18.95
C ILE A 250 -9.20 4.66 17.89
N THR A 251 -9.79 5.81 18.18
CA THR A 251 -10.48 6.59 17.16
C THR A 251 -9.47 7.55 16.53
N PRO A 252 -8.96 7.29 15.30
CA PRO A 252 -8.01 8.19 14.67
C PRO A 252 -8.62 9.56 14.42
N ALA A 253 -7.81 10.58 14.23
CA ALA A 253 -8.30 11.86 13.75
C ALA A 253 -8.82 11.72 12.32
N GLN A 254 -9.72 12.61 11.92
CA GLN A 254 -10.19 12.62 10.53
C GLN A 254 -9.00 12.87 9.60
N THR A 255 -8.76 11.91 8.72
CA THR A 255 -7.74 12.05 7.68
C THR A 255 -8.11 13.19 6.72
N VAL A 256 -7.10 13.82 6.14
CA VAL A 256 -7.32 14.82 5.09
C VAL A 256 -8.10 14.16 3.95
N ALA A 257 -9.07 14.89 3.40
CA ALA A 257 -9.82 14.44 2.24
C ALA A 257 -8.83 14.16 1.09
N LYS A 258 -8.90 12.96 0.50
CA LYS A 258 -8.00 12.52 -0.57
C LYS A 258 -8.80 12.08 -1.79
N VAL A 259 -8.39 12.56 -2.93
CA VAL A 259 -8.95 12.22 -4.24
C VAL A 259 -7.85 11.54 -5.06
N ILE A 260 -8.09 10.30 -5.46
CA ILE A 260 -7.18 9.53 -6.32
C ILE A 260 -7.80 9.44 -7.69
N LEU A 261 -7.07 9.90 -8.70
CA LEU A 261 -7.49 9.88 -10.10
C LEU A 261 -6.59 8.94 -10.90
N ASN A 262 -7.19 7.97 -11.57
CA ASN A 262 -6.47 7.16 -12.55
C ASN A 262 -6.48 7.87 -13.91
N ALA A 263 -5.30 8.34 -14.35
CA ALA A 263 -5.17 9.12 -15.58
C ALA A 263 -5.51 8.33 -16.85
N ARG A 264 -5.40 7.00 -16.82
CA ARG A 264 -5.70 6.13 -17.97
C ARG A 264 -7.17 5.79 -18.10
N THR A 265 -7.84 5.53 -16.98
CA THR A 265 -9.23 5.04 -16.97
C THR A 265 -10.25 6.13 -16.65
N GLY A 266 -9.81 7.28 -16.11
CA GLY A 266 -10.68 8.35 -15.62
C GLY A 266 -11.43 7.99 -14.33
N SER A 267 -11.06 6.88 -13.67
CA SER A 267 -11.68 6.50 -12.41
C SER A 267 -11.26 7.45 -11.30
N VAL A 268 -12.23 7.97 -10.55
CA VAL A 268 -12.02 8.85 -9.40
C VAL A 268 -12.43 8.13 -8.13
N VAL A 269 -11.53 8.04 -7.17
CA VAL A 269 -11.76 7.44 -5.84
C VAL A 269 -11.59 8.51 -4.77
N MET A 270 -12.51 8.57 -3.82
CA MET A 270 -12.49 9.53 -2.72
C MET A 270 -12.65 8.79 -1.39
N ASN A 271 -11.88 9.16 -0.38
CA ASN A 271 -11.94 8.53 0.95
C ASN A 271 -13.10 9.06 1.81
N GLN A 272 -13.64 10.23 1.48
CA GLN A 272 -14.79 10.86 2.15
C GLN A 272 -15.48 11.84 1.22
N SER A 273 -16.60 12.43 1.64
CA SER A 273 -17.28 13.47 0.86
C SER A 273 -16.40 14.71 0.76
N VAL A 274 -15.94 15.00 -0.45
CA VAL A 274 -15.14 16.19 -0.78
C VAL A 274 -16.10 17.29 -1.26
N THR A 275 -16.08 18.43 -0.57
CA THR A 275 -16.82 19.62 -0.96
C THR A 275 -15.93 20.55 -1.78
N LEU A 276 -16.56 21.28 -2.69
CA LEU A 276 -15.92 22.27 -3.53
C LEU A 276 -16.38 23.68 -3.13
N ASP A 277 -15.41 24.59 -3.08
CA ASP A 277 -15.71 26.01 -2.92
C ASP A 277 -16.10 26.63 -4.27
N THR A 278 -16.64 27.85 -4.21
CA THR A 278 -17.04 28.62 -5.39
C THR A 278 -15.86 28.81 -6.34
N CYS A 279 -15.99 28.37 -7.57
CA CYS A 279 -14.97 28.54 -8.59
C CYS A 279 -15.55 28.43 -9.99
N ALA A 280 -14.82 28.95 -10.96
CA ALA A 280 -15.07 28.77 -12.38
C ALA A 280 -13.80 28.23 -13.05
N VAL A 281 -13.92 27.09 -13.72
CA VAL A 281 -12.81 26.45 -14.44
C VAL A 281 -13.25 26.16 -15.87
N SER A 282 -12.44 26.52 -16.84
CA SER A 282 -12.64 26.20 -18.24
C SER A 282 -11.45 25.41 -18.78
N HIS A 283 -11.73 24.30 -19.46
CA HIS A 283 -10.73 23.47 -20.13
C HIS A 283 -11.25 23.01 -21.49
N GLY A 284 -10.59 23.41 -22.57
CA GLY A 284 -11.04 23.12 -23.93
C GLY A 284 -12.44 23.68 -24.19
N ASN A 285 -13.39 22.81 -24.53
CA ASN A 285 -14.80 23.14 -24.75
C ASN A 285 -15.69 22.91 -23.52
N LEU A 286 -15.12 22.60 -22.36
CA LEU A 286 -15.81 22.37 -21.11
C LEU A 286 -15.60 23.54 -20.15
N SER A 287 -16.69 24.05 -19.56
CA SER A 287 -16.67 25.08 -18.52
C SER A 287 -17.47 24.60 -17.31
N VAL A 288 -16.89 24.67 -16.15
CA VAL A 288 -17.50 24.32 -14.85
C VAL A 288 -17.54 25.55 -13.99
N ILE A 289 -18.75 25.97 -13.60
CA ILE A 289 -18.99 27.11 -12.72
C ILE A 289 -19.72 26.58 -11.48
N ILE A 290 -19.14 26.84 -10.32
CA ILE A 290 -19.70 26.49 -9.01
C ILE A 290 -19.97 27.80 -8.28
N ASP A 291 -21.23 28.08 -7.98
CA ASP A 291 -21.66 29.25 -7.23
C ASP A 291 -22.43 28.84 -5.98
N THR A 292 -22.36 29.65 -4.94
CA THR A 292 -22.99 29.38 -3.65
C THR A 292 -23.86 30.57 -3.26
N GLU A 293 -25.18 30.40 -3.37
CA GLU A 293 -26.13 31.41 -2.92
C GLU A 293 -26.65 31.12 -1.51
N PRO A 294 -26.64 32.09 -0.59
CA PRO A 294 -27.28 31.93 0.70
C PRO A 294 -28.81 31.99 0.54
N VAL A 295 -29.47 30.89 0.90
CA VAL A 295 -30.95 30.86 0.97
C VAL A 295 -31.36 31.18 2.40
N ILE A 296 -31.98 32.34 2.58
CA ILE A 296 -32.49 32.78 3.87
C ILE A 296 -33.98 32.38 3.97
N SER A 297 -34.26 31.41 4.85
CA SER A 297 -35.64 31.08 5.19
C SER A 297 -36.06 31.91 6.39
N GLN A 298 -36.95 32.92 6.15
CA GLN A 298 -37.54 33.71 7.21
C GLN A 298 -38.91 33.13 7.59
N PRO A 299 -39.18 32.96 8.89
CA PRO A 299 -40.52 32.62 9.37
C PRO A 299 -41.57 33.69 8.99
N ALA A 300 -42.80 33.28 8.80
CA ALA A 300 -43.87 34.21 8.56
C ALA A 300 -44.01 35.22 9.73
N PRO A 301 -44.42 36.47 9.46
CA PRO A 301 -44.65 37.47 10.52
C PRO A 301 -45.54 36.91 11.64
N PHE A 302 -45.16 37.11 12.88
CA PHE A 302 -45.80 36.61 14.11
C PHE A 302 -45.64 35.09 14.39
N SER A 303 -44.82 34.32 13.67
CA SER A 303 -44.49 32.94 14.05
C SER A 303 -43.27 32.90 15.01
N LYS A 304 -43.24 31.91 15.92
CA LYS A 304 -42.10 31.70 16.84
C LYS A 304 -40.89 30.93 16.21
N GLY A 305 -40.76 30.95 14.88
CA GLY A 305 -39.67 30.31 14.18
C GLY A 305 -38.37 31.12 14.23
N GLN A 306 -37.22 30.47 14.13
CA GLN A 306 -35.90 31.11 13.99
C GLN A 306 -35.53 31.21 12.50
N THR A 307 -34.86 32.31 12.12
CA THR A 307 -34.29 32.46 10.78
C THR A 307 -33.17 31.44 10.58
N VAL A 308 -33.31 30.58 9.58
CA VAL A 308 -32.28 29.58 9.23
C VAL A 308 -31.64 30.05 7.92
N VAL A 309 -30.33 30.25 7.95
CA VAL A 309 -29.53 30.54 6.75
C VAL A 309 -28.92 29.21 6.28
N THR A 310 -29.34 28.75 5.11
CA THR A 310 -28.81 27.56 4.47
C THR A 310 -28.04 27.97 3.22
N GLN A 311 -26.86 27.44 3.01
CA GLN A 311 -26.10 27.65 1.76
C GLN A 311 -26.62 26.66 0.71
N ARG A 312 -26.97 27.17 -0.46
CA ARG A 312 -27.31 26.35 -1.63
C ARG A 312 -26.25 26.58 -2.68
N SER A 313 -25.51 25.52 -3.01
CA SER A 313 -24.54 25.56 -4.11
C SER A 313 -25.23 25.23 -5.43
N GLN A 314 -24.92 25.99 -6.46
CA GLN A 314 -25.37 25.77 -7.82
C GLN A 314 -24.17 25.47 -8.70
N ILE A 315 -24.24 24.36 -9.44
CA ILE A 315 -23.18 23.93 -10.35
C ILE A 315 -23.72 24.06 -11.77
N GLU A 316 -23.03 24.81 -12.61
CA GLU A 316 -23.29 24.93 -14.03
C GLU A 316 -22.12 24.34 -14.82
N ILE A 317 -22.39 23.36 -15.68
CA ILE A 317 -21.39 22.78 -16.58
C ILE A 317 -21.85 23.00 -18.01
N ARG A 318 -21.02 23.64 -18.83
CA ARG A 318 -21.28 23.94 -20.24
C ARG A 318 -20.30 23.19 -21.12
N LYS A 319 -20.82 22.63 -22.22
CA LYS A 319 -20.05 22.08 -23.32
C LYS A 319 -20.48 22.76 -24.62
N GLU A 320 -19.55 23.34 -25.37
CA GLU A 320 -19.85 23.88 -26.70
C GLU A 320 -19.87 22.74 -27.75
N PRO A 321 -20.90 22.69 -28.62
CA PRO A 321 -22.09 23.55 -28.69
C PRO A 321 -23.30 23.00 -27.91
N GLY A 322 -23.68 23.70 -26.83
CA GLY A 322 -25.08 23.75 -26.40
C GLY A 322 -25.60 22.82 -25.32
N GLN A 323 -24.85 21.93 -24.70
CA GLN A 323 -25.33 21.15 -23.54
C GLN A 323 -24.95 21.83 -22.22
N VAL A 324 -25.97 22.28 -21.47
CA VAL A 324 -25.84 22.83 -20.12
C VAL A 324 -26.50 21.88 -19.15
N MET A 325 -25.77 21.43 -18.13
CA MET A 325 -26.32 20.60 -17.06
C MET A 325 -26.26 21.38 -15.75
N MET A 326 -27.41 21.63 -15.15
CA MET A 326 -27.55 22.30 -13.84
C MET A 326 -27.75 21.26 -12.74
N LEU A 327 -26.91 21.28 -11.73
CA LEU A 327 -27.02 20.45 -10.56
C LEU A 327 -27.38 21.28 -9.32
N LYS A 328 -28.38 20.84 -8.57
CA LYS A 328 -28.83 21.47 -7.33
C LYS A 328 -28.26 20.73 -6.13
N GLY A 329 -27.60 21.45 -5.22
CA GLY A 329 -27.15 20.90 -3.96
C GLY A 329 -25.79 21.44 -3.55
N GLY A 330 -25.33 21.20 -2.33
CA GLY A 330 -23.95 21.49 -1.92
C GLY A 330 -22.97 20.87 -2.93
N ALA A 331 -22.01 21.64 -3.38
CA ALA A 331 -21.11 21.21 -4.47
C ALA A 331 -20.19 20.08 -4.01
N ALA A 332 -20.67 18.84 -4.02
CA ALA A 332 -19.84 17.69 -3.80
C ALA A 332 -19.05 17.35 -5.07
N LEU A 333 -17.78 17.04 -4.93
CA LEU A 333 -16.92 16.63 -6.05
C LEU A 333 -17.53 15.44 -6.81
N ALA A 334 -18.17 14.52 -6.12
CA ALA A 334 -18.85 13.37 -6.73
C ALA A 334 -19.89 13.77 -7.77
N ASP A 335 -20.66 14.84 -7.51
CA ASP A 335 -21.68 15.33 -8.40
C ASP A 335 -21.07 15.99 -9.65
N VAL A 336 -19.98 16.73 -9.47
CA VAL A 336 -19.23 17.34 -10.58
C VAL A 336 -18.62 16.26 -11.47
N VAL A 337 -17.97 15.26 -10.90
CA VAL A 337 -17.39 14.14 -11.67
C VAL A 337 -18.47 13.37 -12.43
N LYS A 338 -19.62 13.09 -11.79
CA LYS A 338 -20.74 12.41 -12.43
C LYS A 338 -21.30 13.23 -13.60
N ALA A 339 -21.41 14.53 -13.42
CA ALA A 339 -21.92 15.42 -14.46
C ALA A 339 -20.93 15.54 -15.64
N LEU A 340 -19.63 15.68 -15.37
CA LEU A 340 -18.58 15.69 -16.40
C LEU A 340 -18.57 14.39 -17.20
N ASN A 341 -18.70 13.24 -16.53
CA ASN A 341 -18.80 11.96 -17.22
C ASN A 341 -20.08 11.86 -18.07
N ALA A 342 -21.21 12.39 -17.61
CA ALA A 342 -22.48 12.37 -18.35
C ALA A 342 -22.44 13.18 -19.66
N ILE A 343 -21.64 14.26 -19.70
CA ILE A 343 -21.42 15.06 -20.92
C ILE A 343 -20.26 14.53 -21.78
N GLY A 344 -19.64 13.40 -21.37
CA GLY A 344 -18.61 12.74 -22.15
C GLY A 344 -17.23 13.41 -22.04
N ALA A 345 -16.87 13.92 -20.88
CA ALA A 345 -15.50 14.38 -20.59
C ALA A 345 -14.51 13.21 -20.66
N THR A 346 -13.36 13.45 -21.24
CA THR A 346 -12.28 12.44 -21.28
C THR A 346 -11.55 12.35 -19.94
N PRO A 347 -10.82 11.25 -19.66
CA PRO A 347 -9.96 11.16 -18.46
C PRO A 347 -8.98 12.32 -18.33
N GLN A 348 -8.46 12.82 -19.43
CA GLN A 348 -7.55 13.97 -19.48
C GLN A 348 -8.23 15.29 -19.10
N ASP A 349 -9.48 15.49 -19.56
CA ASP A 349 -10.28 16.67 -19.19
C ASP A 349 -10.58 16.68 -17.68
N LEU A 350 -10.97 15.52 -17.12
CA LEU A 350 -11.20 15.38 -15.69
C LEU A 350 -9.95 15.73 -14.88
N LEU A 351 -8.79 15.22 -15.30
CA LEU A 351 -7.50 15.51 -14.68
C LEU A 351 -7.21 17.02 -14.70
N ALA A 352 -7.32 17.64 -15.86
CA ALA A 352 -7.00 19.07 -16.02
C ALA A 352 -7.95 19.96 -15.20
N ILE A 353 -9.25 19.65 -15.19
CA ILE A 353 -10.25 20.39 -14.41
C ILE A 353 -10.00 20.24 -12.91
N LEU A 354 -9.74 19.03 -12.41
CA LEU A 354 -9.47 18.79 -10.99
C LEU A 354 -8.15 19.43 -10.53
N GLN A 355 -7.13 19.41 -11.37
CA GLN A 355 -5.87 20.12 -11.10
C GLN A 355 -6.07 21.63 -11.05
N ALA A 356 -6.85 22.19 -11.98
CA ALA A 356 -7.16 23.61 -11.98
C ALA A 356 -7.97 24.02 -10.74
N MET A 357 -8.98 23.23 -10.33
CA MET A 357 -9.72 23.43 -9.09
C MET A 357 -8.83 23.38 -7.85
N LYS A 358 -7.87 22.43 -7.83
CA LYS A 358 -6.89 22.33 -6.74
C LYS A 358 -5.95 23.55 -6.71
N ALA A 359 -5.44 23.97 -7.86
CA ALA A 359 -4.57 25.15 -7.99
C ALA A 359 -5.31 26.44 -7.61
N ALA A 360 -6.60 26.56 -7.92
CA ALA A 360 -7.46 27.66 -7.52
C ALA A 360 -7.84 27.64 -6.03
N GLY A 361 -7.49 26.57 -5.28
CA GLY A 361 -7.88 26.41 -3.87
C GLY A 361 -9.32 25.99 -3.64
N ALA A 362 -10.10 25.76 -4.69
CA ALA A 362 -11.50 25.37 -4.60
C ALA A 362 -11.70 23.89 -4.19
N LEU A 363 -10.72 23.03 -4.43
CA LEU A 363 -10.72 21.63 -4.03
C LEU A 363 -9.99 21.47 -2.69
N ARG A 364 -10.74 21.27 -1.61
CA ARG A 364 -10.19 21.06 -0.25
C ARG A 364 -9.84 19.58 -0.01
N ALA A 365 -9.02 19.00 -0.87
CA ALA A 365 -8.54 17.63 -0.77
C ALA A 365 -7.12 17.51 -1.32
N GLU A 366 -6.40 16.48 -0.90
CA GLU A 366 -5.19 16.06 -1.63
C GLU A 366 -5.58 15.38 -2.94
N LEU A 367 -4.89 15.72 -4.03
CA LEU A 367 -5.09 15.10 -5.33
C LEU A 367 -3.88 14.24 -5.65
N GLU A 368 -4.09 12.93 -5.77
CA GLU A 368 -3.10 11.94 -6.19
C GLU A 368 -3.48 11.38 -7.55
N ILE A 369 -2.49 11.26 -8.43
CA ILE A 369 -2.67 10.75 -9.80
C ILE A 369 -1.92 9.44 -9.94
N ILE A 370 -2.61 8.40 -10.45
CA ILE A 370 -2.08 7.05 -10.67
C ILE A 370 -2.30 6.56 -12.11
#